data_65e07ae5be854606358dde69e3cc7992
#
_entry.id   65e07ae5be854606358dde69e3cc7992
#
_cell.length_a   1.000
_cell.length_b   1.000
_cell.length_c   1.000
_cell.angle_alpha   90.00
_cell.angle_beta   90.00
_cell.angle_gamma   90.00
#
_symmetry.space_group_name_H-M   'P 1'
#
loop_
_entity.id
_entity.type
_entity.pdbx_description
1 polymer ?
#
loop_
_entity_poly.entity_id
_entity_poly.type
_entity_poly.pdbx_seq_one_letter_code
_entity_poly.pdbx_strand_id
1 'polypeptide(L)'
;MAEKIKILYVDDEPGNLIGFKASFRVDYHVLAAVNIPQAINYLENNPDIKIIFCDQRMPGKTGVDFFEEIRISHPLPVRILLTAYTDVESIIEAINRGNIFRYVKKPWAEADILSSIDEANKFYTANSMLMVKNEELQKAYTELTKFAYSVSHDIRGPLSGMLGAINLAGEIDDIEEIKEMLFLMGKSLTKLDTYILSMHDYYSLQRGELKITDIDFNKVIDDLKAMYMVISKSNKIAFTTTVDQGEVFRSDEVPLRLILNNLLSNAFKYQDKQSANKSVEVSIEVHKSQAIIYVKDTGIGILGSHIGEIFDLFYRANFQEAGSGFGLYNVKSAILKLNGHIEVNSVLH
;
A
#
# COMPACT_ATOMS: atom_id res chain seq x y z
N MET A 1 -26.85 6.55 -14.32
CA MET A 1 -27.62 7.49 -13.48
C MET A 1 -26.80 7.76 -12.25
N ALA A 2 -26.68 9.01 -11.80
CA ALA A 2 -26.01 9.29 -10.53
C ALA A 2 -26.79 8.61 -9.38
N GLU A 3 -26.08 7.99 -8.46
CA GLU A 3 -26.67 7.33 -7.30
C GLU A 3 -27.34 8.36 -6.40
N LYS A 4 -28.60 8.11 -6.02
CA LYS A 4 -29.37 9.06 -5.18
C LYS A 4 -28.77 9.09 -3.77
N ILE A 5 -28.67 10.29 -3.20
CA ILE A 5 -28.26 10.46 -1.80
C ILE A 5 -29.21 9.68 -0.90
N LYS A 6 -28.65 8.82 -0.03
CA LYS A 6 -29.42 8.04 0.94
C LYS A 6 -29.57 8.81 2.24
N ILE A 7 -30.82 8.99 2.65
CA ILE A 7 -31.23 9.79 3.82
C ILE A 7 -32.02 8.89 4.77
N LEU A 8 -31.68 8.91 6.05
CA LEU A 8 -32.50 8.30 7.10
C LEU A 8 -33.32 9.39 7.79
N TYR A 9 -34.64 9.21 7.87
CA TYR A 9 -35.53 10.07 8.62
C TYR A 9 -36.16 9.30 9.79
N VAL A 10 -36.02 9.84 11.00
CA VAL A 10 -36.44 9.21 12.25
C VAL A 10 -37.46 10.11 12.92
N ASP A 11 -38.69 9.64 13.09
CA ASP A 11 -39.80 10.38 13.70
C ASP A 11 -40.84 9.35 14.18
N ASP A 12 -41.38 9.49 15.41
CA ASP A 12 -42.34 8.55 15.96
C ASP A 12 -43.76 8.73 15.41
N GLU A 13 -44.03 9.84 14.74
CA GLU A 13 -45.33 10.10 14.08
C GLU A 13 -45.33 9.55 12.62
N PRO A 14 -46.17 8.50 12.32
CA PRO A 14 -46.21 7.94 10.97
C PRO A 14 -46.60 8.94 9.87
N GLY A 15 -47.42 9.97 10.22
CA GLY A 15 -47.81 11.01 9.28
C GLY A 15 -46.61 11.82 8.79
N ASN A 16 -45.68 12.18 9.69
CA ASN A 16 -44.44 12.89 9.35
C ASN A 16 -43.53 12.06 8.45
N LEU A 17 -43.42 10.76 8.73
CA LEU A 17 -42.61 9.84 7.91
C LEU A 17 -43.14 9.71 6.48
N ILE A 18 -44.46 9.55 6.34
CA ILE A 18 -45.12 9.46 5.02
C ILE A 18 -44.97 10.79 4.26
N GLY A 19 -45.22 11.92 4.91
CA GLY A 19 -45.09 13.25 4.30
C GLY A 19 -43.67 13.52 3.81
N PHE A 20 -42.66 13.32 4.64
CA PHE A 20 -41.25 13.51 4.28
C PHE A 20 -40.85 12.61 3.13
N LYS A 21 -41.16 11.31 3.23
CA LYS A 21 -40.85 10.38 2.16
C LYS A 21 -41.54 10.72 0.83
N ALA A 22 -42.78 11.18 0.88
CA ALA A 22 -43.54 11.57 -0.33
C ALA A 22 -42.89 12.80 -1.01
N SER A 23 -42.48 13.80 -0.24
CA SER A 23 -41.83 15.03 -0.75
C SER A 23 -40.45 14.74 -1.41
N PHE A 24 -39.64 13.85 -0.85
CA PHE A 24 -38.23 13.74 -1.22
C PHE A 24 -37.86 12.44 -2.00
N ARG A 25 -38.75 11.46 -2.15
CA ARG A 25 -38.47 10.15 -2.82
C ARG A 25 -38.05 10.24 -4.27
N VAL A 26 -38.40 11.31 -4.96
CA VAL A 26 -38.08 11.48 -6.39
C VAL A 26 -36.58 11.74 -6.55
N ASP A 27 -36.00 12.58 -5.71
CA ASP A 27 -34.62 13.03 -5.82
C ASP A 27 -33.65 12.27 -4.89
N TYR A 28 -34.16 11.71 -3.79
CA TYR A 28 -33.39 11.04 -2.75
C TYR A 28 -33.89 9.63 -2.46
N HIS A 29 -33.02 8.80 -1.87
CA HIS A 29 -33.42 7.50 -1.32
C HIS A 29 -33.71 7.67 0.18
N VAL A 30 -34.98 7.78 0.53
CA VAL A 30 -35.42 8.03 1.92
C VAL A 30 -35.79 6.73 2.62
N LEU A 31 -35.01 6.40 3.67
CA LEU A 31 -35.34 5.38 4.67
C LEU A 31 -36.06 6.05 5.83
N ALA A 32 -37.17 5.49 6.30
CA ALA A 32 -38.01 6.05 7.35
C ALA A 32 -38.07 5.10 8.55
N ALA A 33 -37.71 5.56 9.74
CA ALA A 33 -37.72 4.79 10.99
C ALA A 33 -38.69 5.42 11.99
N VAL A 34 -39.57 4.59 12.57
CA VAL A 34 -40.55 5.01 13.57
C VAL A 34 -39.98 5.09 14.99
N ASN A 35 -38.76 4.60 15.19
CA ASN A 35 -38.08 4.57 16.49
C ASN A 35 -36.57 4.40 16.33
N ILE A 36 -35.83 4.61 17.41
CA ILE A 36 -34.36 4.51 17.46
C ILE A 36 -33.85 3.10 17.13
N PRO A 37 -34.41 1.98 17.68
CA PRO A 37 -33.96 0.64 17.31
C PRO A 37 -34.04 0.36 15.81
N GLN A 38 -35.10 0.79 15.13
CA GLN A 38 -35.20 0.65 13.67
C GLN A 38 -34.20 1.52 12.94
N ALA A 39 -33.92 2.74 13.43
CA ALA A 39 -32.94 3.62 12.88
C ALA A 39 -31.52 3.01 12.95
N ILE A 40 -31.14 2.43 14.07
CA ILE A 40 -29.86 1.72 14.25
C ILE A 40 -29.75 0.54 13.27
N ASN A 41 -30.80 -0.28 13.17
CA ASN A 41 -30.81 -1.40 12.21
C ASN A 41 -30.66 -0.93 10.75
N TYR A 42 -31.22 0.23 10.38
CA TYR A 42 -30.98 0.80 9.05
C TYR A 42 -29.53 1.25 8.89
N LEU A 43 -28.91 1.86 9.88
CA LEU A 43 -27.50 2.29 9.82
C LEU A 43 -26.54 1.11 9.69
N GLU A 44 -26.79 0.02 10.41
CA GLU A 44 -25.98 -1.21 10.33
C GLU A 44 -26.06 -1.88 8.95
N ASN A 45 -27.25 -1.87 8.32
CA ASN A 45 -27.46 -2.52 7.02
C ASN A 45 -27.26 -1.60 5.81
N ASN A 46 -27.03 -0.29 6.03
CA ASN A 46 -26.83 0.68 4.97
C ASN A 46 -25.70 1.65 5.32
N PRO A 47 -24.43 1.23 5.17
CA PRO A 47 -23.26 2.06 5.50
C PRO A 47 -23.11 3.30 4.61
N ASP A 48 -23.88 3.40 3.53
CA ASP A 48 -23.92 4.48 2.57
C ASP A 48 -24.96 5.58 2.90
N ILE A 49 -25.61 5.51 4.06
CA ILE A 49 -26.45 6.60 4.58
C ILE A 49 -25.56 7.82 4.84
N LYS A 50 -25.88 8.93 4.16
CA LYS A 50 -25.10 10.17 4.25
C LYS A 50 -25.67 11.16 5.26
N ILE A 51 -26.99 11.22 5.41
CA ILE A 51 -27.67 12.23 6.20
C ILE A 51 -28.73 11.57 7.07
N ILE A 52 -28.82 11.99 8.31
CA ILE A 52 -29.86 11.56 9.25
C ILE A 52 -30.64 12.80 9.70
N PHE A 53 -31.93 12.80 9.42
CA PHE A 53 -32.89 13.72 10.06
C PHE A 53 -33.55 12.98 11.21
N CYS A 54 -33.61 13.60 12.39
CA CYS A 54 -34.23 12.99 13.55
C CYS A 54 -35.09 14.00 14.27
N ASP A 55 -36.29 13.61 14.64
CA ASP A 55 -37.12 14.43 15.54
C ASP A 55 -36.48 14.50 16.92
N GLN A 56 -36.60 15.66 17.57
CA GLN A 56 -36.07 15.87 18.92
C GLN A 56 -36.92 15.16 19.99
N ARG A 57 -38.23 15.15 19.82
CA ARG A 57 -39.16 14.64 20.86
C ARG A 57 -39.75 13.30 20.44
N MET A 58 -39.15 12.23 20.92
CA MET A 58 -39.63 10.87 20.69
C MET A 58 -39.85 10.14 22.05
N PRO A 59 -40.74 9.16 22.12
CA PRO A 59 -40.95 8.39 23.34
C PRO A 59 -39.68 7.67 23.80
N GLY A 60 -39.33 7.84 25.06
CA GLY A 60 -38.21 7.11 25.72
C GLY A 60 -36.86 7.80 25.59
N LYS A 61 -36.38 8.10 24.38
CA LYS A 61 -35.12 8.82 24.14
C LYS A 61 -35.32 9.99 23.19
N THR A 62 -34.59 11.07 23.41
CA THR A 62 -34.59 12.22 22.50
C THR A 62 -33.74 11.97 21.25
N GLY A 63 -33.93 12.80 20.22
CA GLY A 63 -33.08 12.78 19.03
C GLY A 63 -31.61 13.07 19.35
N VAL A 64 -31.35 13.92 20.36
CA VAL A 64 -29.97 14.17 20.84
C VAL A 64 -29.36 12.94 21.47
N ASP A 65 -30.09 12.22 22.32
CA ASP A 65 -29.62 11.00 22.96
C ASP A 65 -29.30 9.93 21.90
N PHE A 66 -30.12 9.82 20.86
CA PHE A 66 -29.85 8.94 19.70
C PHE A 66 -28.56 9.34 18.97
N PHE A 67 -28.37 10.61 18.67
CA PHE A 67 -27.16 11.08 17.99
C PHE A 67 -25.91 10.91 18.83
N GLU A 68 -25.99 11.05 20.14
CA GLU A 68 -24.88 10.77 21.06
C GLU A 68 -24.51 9.25 21.04
N GLU A 69 -25.50 8.37 21.03
CA GLU A 69 -25.31 6.92 20.99
C GLU A 69 -24.58 6.46 19.72
N ILE A 70 -24.97 7.00 18.54
CA ILE A 70 -24.39 6.61 17.27
C ILE A 70 -23.10 7.35 16.89
N ARG A 71 -22.69 8.34 17.68
CA ARG A 71 -21.57 9.25 17.36
C ARG A 71 -20.26 8.52 17.08
N ILE A 72 -19.97 7.45 17.84
CA ILE A 72 -18.73 6.71 17.75
C ILE A 72 -18.85 5.58 16.72
N SER A 73 -19.96 4.85 16.73
CA SER A 73 -20.16 3.71 15.83
C SER A 73 -20.44 4.12 14.38
N HIS A 74 -21.09 5.26 14.17
CA HIS A 74 -21.41 5.80 12.85
C HIS A 74 -20.98 7.27 12.74
N PRO A 75 -19.68 7.57 12.64
CA PRO A 75 -19.16 8.95 12.68
C PRO A 75 -19.46 9.76 11.42
N LEU A 76 -19.61 9.11 10.26
CA LEU A 76 -19.73 9.78 8.95
C LEU A 76 -21.09 10.44 8.68
N PRO A 77 -22.26 9.79 8.94
CA PRO A 77 -23.54 10.38 8.61
C PRO A 77 -23.72 11.73 9.27
N VAL A 78 -24.15 12.73 8.47
CA VAL A 78 -24.40 14.10 8.95
C VAL A 78 -25.74 14.14 9.67
N ARG A 79 -25.75 14.66 10.88
CA ARG A 79 -26.88 14.64 11.82
C ARG A 79 -27.61 15.98 11.81
N ILE A 80 -28.89 15.95 11.46
CA ILE A 80 -29.76 17.13 11.42
C ILE A 80 -30.94 16.87 12.36
N LEU A 81 -31.12 17.76 13.32
CA LEU A 81 -32.21 17.68 14.30
C LEU A 81 -33.43 18.46 13.82
N LEU A 82 -34.60 17.86 13.89
CA LEU A 82 -35.86 18.53 13.66
C LEU A 82 -36.51 18.87 15.00
N THR A 83 -36.90 20.11 15.22
CA THR A 83 -37.41 20.52 16.53
C THR A 83 -38.56 21.53 16.43
N ALA A 84 -39.55 21.39 17.30
CA ALA A 84 -40.55 22.41 17.51
C ALA A 84 -40.02 23.42 18.54
N TYR A 85 -40.07 24.68 18.21
CA TYR A 85 -39.46 25.82 18.93
C TYR A 85 -39.90 25.92 20.40
N THR A 86 -38.99 25.76 21.40
CA THR A 86 -39.19 26.28 22.76
C THR A 86 -37.91 26.54 23.58
N ASP A 87 -36.72 26.00 23.25
CA ASP A 87 -35.56 26.17 24.13
C ASP A 87 -34.24 26.33 23.37
N VAL A 88 -33.77 27.56 23.23
CA VAL A 88 -32.46 27.84 22.56
C VAL A 88 -31.28 27.30 23.38
N GLU A 89 -31.37 27.32 24.72
CA GLU A 89 -30.29 26.80 25.58
C GLU A 89 -30.13 25.27 25.46
N SER A 90 -31.26 24.55 25.42
CA SER A 90 -31.26 23.09 25.16
C SER A 90 -30.69 22.71 23.80
N ILE A 91 -30.87 23.58 22.79
CA ILE A 91 -30.33 23.34 21.43
C ILE A 91 -28.80 23.51 21.40
N ILE A 92 -28.24 24.49 22.12
CA ILE A 92 -26.79 24.72 22.19
C ILE A 92 -26.10 23.53 22.88
N GLU A 93 -26.67 23.03 23.97
CA GLU A 93 -26.16 21.86 24.66
C GLU A 93 -26.27 20.60 23.77
N ALA A 94 -27.36 20.45 23.04
CA ALA A 94 -27.61 19.37 22.09
C ALA A 94 -26.60 19.34 20.94
N ILE A 95 -26.23 20.49 20.38
CA ILE A 95 -25.24 20.61 19.32
C ILE A 95 -23.90 20.04 19.79
N ASN A 96 -23.49 20.36 21.02
CA ASN A 96 -22.21 19.91 21.57
C ASN A 96 -22.19 18.40 21.93
N ARG A 97 -23.29 17.88 22.49
CA ARG A 97 -23.40 16.46 22.89
C ARG A 97 -23.58 15.52 21.72
N GLY A 98 -24.53 15.81 20.82
CA GLY A 98 -24.90 14.94 19.70
C GLY A 98 -24.03 15.12 18.45
N ASN A 99 -23.08 16.07 18.44
CA ASN A 99 -22.33 16.47 17.24
C ASN A 99 -23.26 16.75 16.05
N ILE A 100 -24.26 17.59 16.31
CA ILE A 100 -25.32 17.94 15.37
C ILE A 100 -24.78 18.97 14.38
N PHE A 101 -24.91 18.71 13.09
CA PHE A 101 -24.48 19.63 12.04
C PHE A 101 -25.39 20.88 11.98
N ARG A 102 -26.70 20.64 12.08
CA ARG A 102 -27.73 21.70 12.01
C ARG A 102 -28.99 21.24 12.69
N TYR A 103 -29.81 22.21 13.13
CA TYR A 103 -31.20 21.97 13.45
C TYR A 103 -32.11 22.65 12.43
N VAL A 104 -33.30 22.11 12.22
CA VAL A 104 -34.37 22.67 11.37
C VAL A 104 -35.64 22.74 12.19
N LYS A 105 -36.31 23.90 12.10
CA LYS A 105 -37.53 24.18 12.86
C LYS A 105 -38.76 23.53 12.20
N LYS A 106 -39.63 22.90 13.01
CA LYS A 106 -40.96 22.46 12.60
C LYS A 106 -42.00 23.58 12.83
N PRO A 107 -42.98 23.84 11.93
CA PRO A 107 -43.09 23.20 10.62
C PRO A 107 -42.02 23.73 9.67
N TRP A 108 -41.40 22.81 8.91
CA TRP A 108 -40.35 23.15 7.96
C TRP A 108 -40.89 23.43 6.56
N ALA A 109 -40.25 24.31 5.82
CA ALA A 109 -40.49 24.47 4.39
C ALA A 109 -39.59 23.49 3.59
N GLU A 110 -40.06 23.03 2.45
CA GLU A 110 -39.33 22.14 1.56
C GLU A 110 -37.95 22.71 1.21
N ALA A 111 -37.87 24.03 0.95
CA ALA A 111 -36.61 24.71 0.66
C ALA A 111 -35.57 24.61 1.79
N ASP A 112 -36.01 24.62 3.07
CA ASP A 112 -35.11 24.50 4.23
C ASP A 112 -34.50 23.11 4.32
N ILE A 113 -35.27 22.08 4.03
CA ILE A 113 -34.79 20.69 3.99
C ILE A 113 -33.85 20.52 2.83
N LEU A 114 -34.17 20.97 1.62
CA LEU A 114 -33.30 20.88 0.44
C LEU A 114 -31.96 21.59 0.66
N SER A 115 -31.99 22.83 1.23
CA SER A 115 -30.74 23.52 1.58
C SER A 115 -29.92 22.74 2.60
N SER A 116 -30.59 22.17 3.62
CA SER A 116 -29.92 21.36 4.64
C SER A 116 -29.30 20.07 4.06
N ILE A 117 -29.98 19.42 3.11
CA ILE A 117 -29.44 18.25 2.41
C ILE A 117 -28.22 18.61 1.58
N ASP A 118 -28.26 19.71 0.82
CA ASP A 118 -27.14 20.14 -0.04
C ASP A 118 -25.89 20.46 0.81
N GLU A 119 -26.04 21.25 1.87
CA GLU A 119 -24.93 21.56 2.76
C GLU A 119 -24.41 20.33 3.51
N ALA A 120 -25.30 19.47 4.01
CA ALA A 120 -24.93 18.24 4.68
C ALA A 120 -24.20 17.25 3.73
N ASN A 121 -24.64 17.15 2.48
CA ASN A 121 -23.96 16.31 1.50
C ASN A 121 -22.56 16.82 1.15
N LYS A 122 -22.39 18.14 1.02
CA LYS A 122 -21.05 18.76 0.84
C LYS A 122 -20.16 18.45 2.03
N PHE A 123 -20.67 18.59 3.25
CA PHE A 123 -19.94 18.32 4.48
C PHE A 123 -19.55 16.82 4.60
N TYR A 124 -20.50 15.91 4.33
CA TYR A 124 -20.25 14.47 4.29
C TYR A 124 -19.14 14.12 3.31
N THR A 125 -19.22 14.65 2.09
CA THR A 125 -18.24 14.36 1.03
C THR A 125 -16.86 14.86 1.41
N ALA A 126 -16.76 16.07 1.97
CA ALA A 126 -15.49 16.62 2.43
C ALA A 126 -14.86 15.79 3.56
N ASN A 127 -15.66 15.40 4.56
CA ASN A 127 -15.19 14.58 5.68
C ASN A 127 -14.80 13.17 5.26
N SER A 128 -15.58 12.53 4.38
CA SER A 128 -15.25 11.21 3.85
C SER A 128 -13.93 11.24 3.08
N MET A 129 -13.72 12.26 2.25
CA MET A 129 -12.48 12.45 1.51
C MET A 129 -11.28 12.70 2.45
N LEU A 130 -11.51 13.51 3.50
CA LEU A 130 -10.48 13.78 4.52
C LEU A 130 -10.07 12.50 5.27
N MET A 131 -11.04 11.64 5.64
CA MET A 131 -10.74 10.37 6.30
C MET A 131 -9.89 9.47 5.40
N VAL A 132 -10.27 9.30 4.12
CA VAL A 132 -9.49 8.51 3.16
C VAL A 132 -8.08 9.06 3.03
N LYS A 133 -7.92 10.39 2.90
CA LYS A 133 -6.61 11.02 2.79
C LYS A 133 -5.76 10.89 4.06
N ASN A 134 -6.37 10.93 5.23
CA ASN A 134 -5.68 10.68 6.49
C ASN A 134 -5.18 9.22 6.60
N GLU A 135 -5.99 8.25 6.16
CA GLU A 135 -5.57 6.85 6.13
C GLU A 135 -4.41 6.62 5.16
N GLU A 136 -4.48 7.20 3.96
CA GLU A 136 -3.38 7.15 2.98
C GLU A 136 -2.10 7.77 3.55
N LEU A 137 -2.22 8.95 4.17
CA LEU A 137 -1.11 9.66 4.80
C LEU A 137 -0.48 8.84 5.95
N GLN A 138 -1.33 8.24 6.79
CA GLN A 138 -0.86 7.41 7.91
C GLN A 138 -0.10 6.16 7.43
N LYS A 139 -0.59 5.52 6.36
CA LYS A 139 0.11 4.41 5.71
C LYS A 139 1.46 4.85 5.17
N ALA A 140 1.50 5.94 4.40
CA ALA A 140 2.74 6.48 3.84
C ALA A 140 3.74 6.90 4.94
N TYR A 141 3.26 7.49 6.04
CA TYR A 141 4.11 7.85 7.18
C TYR A 141 4.69 6.61 7.88
N THR A 142 3.88 5.56 8.04
CA THR A 142 4.33 4.30 8.63
C THR A 142 5.40 3.62 7.76
N GLU A 143 5.21 3.60 6.45
CA GLU A 143 6.19 3.08 5.49
C GLU A 143 7.49 3.89 5.52
N LEU A 144 7.40 5.22 5.53
CA LEU A 144 8.56 6.11 5.63
C LEU A 144 9.35 5.89 6.93
N THR A 145 8.66 5.70 8.05
CA THR A 145 9.30 5.46 9.35
C THR A 145 10.04 4.12 9.37
N LYS A 146 9.41 3.06 8.84
CA LYS A 146 10.05 1.74 8.67
C LYS A 146 11.28 1.85 7.77
N PHE A 147 11.15 2.58 6.66
CA PHE A 147 12.24 2.86 5.73
C PHE A 147 13.41 3.54 6.42
N ALA A 148 13.20 4.66 7.10
CA ALA A 148 14.25 5.41 7.79
C ALA A 148 14.97 4.58 8.86
N TYR A 149 14.24 3.77 9.61
CA TYR A 149 14.80 2.86 10.61
C TYR A 149 15.70 1.79 9.98
N SER A 150 15.20 1.11 8.95
CA SER A 150 15.95 0.04 8.27
C SER A 150 17.22 0.58 7.60
N VAL A 151 17.12 1.72 6.91
CA VAL A 151 18.27 2.39 6.29
C VAL A 151 19.34 2.72 7.34
N SER A 152 18.93 3.29 8.45
CA SER A 152 19.86 3.64 9.54
C SER A 152 20.57 2.41 10.13
N HIS A 153 19.82 1.32 10.31
CA HIS A 153 20.35 0.05 10.83
C HIS A 153 21.34 -0.58 9.85
N ASP A 154 20.97 -0.68 8.56
CA ASP A 154 21.76 -1.39 7.56
C ASP A 154 23.01 -0.62 7.09
N ILE A 155 23.02 0.70 7.25
CA ILE A 155 24.22 1.54 7.09
C ILE A 155 25.13 1.41 8.32
N ARG A 156 24.58 1.40 9.53
CA ARG A 156 25.36 1.34 10.77
C ARG A 156 26.18 0.05 10.89
N GLY A 157 25.62 -1.09 10.47
CA GLY A 157 26.30 -2.39 10.56
C GLY A 157 27.66 -2.40 9.86
N PRO A 158 27.75 -2.15 8.54
CA PRO A 158 29.03 -2.07 7.81
C PRO A 158 29.97 -1.00 8.36
N LEU A 159 29.46 0.18 8.75
CA LEU A 159 30.27 1.26 9.34
C LEU A 159 30.91 0.82 10.67
N SER A 160 30.15 0.19 11.56
CA SER A 160 30.68 -0.33 12.83
C SER A 160 31.72 -1.44 12.60
N GLY A 161 31.50 -2.29 11.59
CA GLY A 161 32.48 -3.30 11.19
C GLY A 161 33.78 -2.70 10.69
N MET A 162 33.72 -1.65 9.87
CA MET A 162 34.93 -0.92 9.42
C MET A 162 35.66 -0.24 10.57
N LEU A 163 34.92 0.46 11.44
CA LEU A 163 35.52 1.10 12.63
C LEU A 163 36.18 0.08 13.55
N GLY A 164 35.57 -1.07 13.77
CA GLY A 164 36.16 -2.17 14.55
C GLY A 164 37.44 -2.70 13.91
N ALA A 165 37.46 -2.91 12.62
CA ALA A 165 38.63 -3.37 11.87
C ALA A 165 39.78 -2.33 11.91
N ILE A 166 39.45 -1.02 11.80
CA ILE A 166 40.44 0.06 11.92
C ILE A 166 41.08 0.07 13.32
N ASN A 167 40.25 0.00 14.37
CA ASN A 167 40.73 0.01 15.74
C ASN A 167 41.64 -1.19 16.02
N LEU A 168 41.25 -2.40 15.60
CA LEU A 168 42.06 -3.61 15.71
C LEU A 168 43.38 -3.50 14.97
N ALA A 169 43.34 -3.03 13.70
CA ALA A 169 44.54 -2.86 12.88
C ALA A 169 45.54 -1.85 13.52
N GLY A 170 45.07 -0.89 14.32
CA GLY A 170 45.92 0.05 15.03
C GLY A 170 46.66 -0.55 16.28
N GLU A 171 46.22 -1.72 16.75
CA GLU A 171 46.78 -2.44 17.89
C GLU A 171 47.61 -3.67 17.50
N ILE A 172 47.70 -3.99 16.22
CA ILE A 172 48.36 -5.18 15.67
C ILE A 172 49.65 -4.77 14.95
N ASP A 173 50.75 -5.45 15.24
CA ASP A 173 52.02 -5.27 14.53
C ASP A 173 52.25 -6.26 13.39
N ASP A 174 51.44 -7.34 13.31
CA ASP A 174 51.57 -8.37 12.28
C ASP A 174 50.95 -7.89 10.97
N ILE A 175 51.75 -7.89 9.91
CA ILE A 175 51.34 -7.43 8.55
C ILE A 175 50.23 -8.32 7.95
N GLU A 176 50.22 -9.63 8.21
CA GLU A 176 49.23 -10.52 7.66
C GLU A 176 47.87 -10.32 8.32
N GLU A 177 47.84 -10.08 9.66
CA GLU A 177 46.63 -9.73 10.37
C GLU A 177 46.06 -8.36 9.93
N ILE A 178 46.96 -7.37 9.70
CA ILE A 178 46.55 -6.06 9.16
C ILE A 178 45.92 -6.21 7.76
N LYS A 179 46.48 -7.05 6.89
CA LYS A 179 45.90 -7.35 5.57
C LYS A 179 44.49 -7.98 5.67
N GLU A 180 44.29 -8.85 6.67
CA GLU A 180 42.97 -9.44 6.93
C GLU A 180 41.94 -8.36 7.33
N MET A 181 42.35 -7.43 8.23
CA MET A 181 41.48 -6.29 8.59
C MET A 181 41.14 -5.40 7.41
N LEU A 182 42.10 -5.09 6.54
CA LEU A 182 41.89 -4.34 5.32
C LEU A 182 40.93 -5.07 4.36
N PHE A 183 41.04 -6.39 4.24
CA PHE A 183 40.11 -7.20 3.46
C PHE A 183 38.68 -7.14 4.01
N LEU A 184 38.51 -7.24 5.33
CA LEU A 184 37.21 -7.13 6.00
C LEU A 184 36.58 -5.75 5.81
N MET A 185 37.40 -4.68 5.88
CA MET A 185 36.97 -3.30 5.59
C MET A 185 36.49 -3.17 4.13
N GLY A 186 37.26 -3.69 3.17
CA GLY A 186 36.87 -3.70 1.76
C GLY A 186 35.55 -4.41 1.52
N LYS A 187 35.34 -5.57 2.16
CA LYS A 187 34.08 -6.31 2.11
C LYS A 187 32.91 -5.50 2.69
N SER A 188 33.11 -4.80 3.79
CA SER A 188 32.10 -3.94 4.43
C SER A 188 31.74 -2.74 3.55
N LEU A 189 32.76 -2.13 2.92
CA LEU A 189 32.56 -1.00 1.98
C LEU A 189 31.76 -1.42 0.74
N THR A 190 32.11 -2.56 0.14
CA THR A 190 31.37 -3.14 -1.01
C THR A 190 29.90 -3.42 -0.65
N LYS A 191 29.66 -3.91 0.56
CA LYS A 191 28.29 -4.15 1.06
C LYS A 191 27.50 -2.84 1.18
N LEU A 192 28.13 -1.77 1.70
CA LEU A 192 27.52 -0.45 1.82
C LEU A 192 27.22 0.15 0.44
N ASP A 193 28.14 0.06 -0.50
CA ASP A 193 27.94 0.56 -1.87
C ASP A 193 26.78 -0.15 -2.57
N THR A 194 26.72 -1.47 -2.47
CA THR A 194 25.58 -2.27 -3.00
C THR A 194 24.25 -1.83 -2.39
N TYR A 195 24.24 -1.50 -1.10
CA TYR A 195 23.06 -1.02 -0.41
C TYR A 195 22.61 0.35 -0.93
N ILE A 196 23.54 1.29 -1.11
CA ILE A 196 23.28 2.64 -1.66
C ILE A 196 22.75 2.56 -3.08
N LEU A 197 23.34 1.70 -3.94
CA LEU A 197 22.84 1.48 -5.30
C LEU A 197 21.42 0.93 -5.30
N SER A 198 21.10 -0.02 -4.42
CA SER A 198 19.74 -0.56 -4.29
C SER A 198 18.71 0.49 -3.85
N MET A 199 19.11 1.41 -2.98
CA MET A 199 18.29 2.57 -2.60
C MET A 199 18.10 3.56 -3.76
N HIS A 200 19.18 3.85 -4.49
CA HIS A 200 19.10 4.72 -5.67
C HIS A 200 18.10 4.15 -6.69
N ASP A 201 18.15 2.86 -6.95
CA ASP A 201 17.21 2.17 -7.84
C ASP A 201 15.77 2.31 -7.35
N TYR A 202 15.54 2.14 -6.04
CA TYR A 202 14.23 2.35 -5.43
C TYR A 202 13.67 3.76 -5.70
N TYR A 203 14.47 4.82 -5.45
CA TYR A 203 14.03 6.19 -5.67
C TYR A 203 13.83 6.52 -7.15
N SER A 204 14.67 5.99 -8.02
CA SER A 204 14.58 6.20 -9.47
C SER A 204 13.30 5.57 -10.03
N LEU A 205 12.90 4.41 -9.53
CA LEU A 205 11.63 3.79 -9.89
C LEU A 205 10.43 4.63 -9.46
N GLN A 206 10.47 5.24 -8.27
CA GLN A 206 9.35 6.01 -7.73
C GLN A 206 9.10 7.32 -8.51
N ARG A 207 10.16 8.01 -8.96
CA ARG A 207 10.09 9.38 -9.51
C ARG A 207 10.14 9.47 -11.03
N GLY A 208 10.71 8.49 -11.73
CA GLY A 208 10.93 8.57 -13.18
C GLY A 208 9.66 8.36 -13.99
N GLU A 209 9.46 9.16 -15.05
CA GLU A 209 8.51 8.83 -16.12
C GLU A 209 9.07 7.71 -16.98
N LEU A 210 8.22 6.86 -17.55
CA LEU A 210 8.63 5.75 -18.41
C LEU A 210 9.14 6.29 -19.75
N LYS A 211 10.32 5.84 -20.18
CA LYS A 211 10.89 6.10 -21.49
C LYS A 211 10.68 4.88 -22.37
N ILE A 212 9.58 4.86 -23.09
CA ILE A 212 9.21 3.72 -23.95
C ILE A 212 10.07 3.73 -25.23
N THR A 213 10.87 2.70 -25.39
CA THR A 213 11.73 2.43 -26.56
C THR A 213 11.53 1.02 -27.07
N ASP A 214 12.05 0.71 -28.25
CA ASP A 214 12.12 -0.66 -28.76
C ASP A 214 13.19 -1.40 -27.96
N ILE A 215 12.84 -2.56 -27.43
CA ILE A 215 13.73 -3.40 -26.60
C ILE A 215 14.28 -4.54 -27.45
N ASP A 216 15.60 -4.65 -27.50
CA ASP A 216 16.33 -5.81 -28.02
C ASP A 216 16.77 -6.70 -26.85
N PHE A 217 16.00 -7.76 -26.59
CA PHE A 217 16.29 -8.68 -25.49
C PHE A 217 17.59 -9.46 -25.71
N ASN A 218 18.01 -9.72 -26.95
CA ASN A 218 19.28 -10.37 -27.20
C ASN A 218 20.44 -9.54 -26.65
N LYS A 219 20.43 -8.22 -26.97
CA LYS A 219 21.46 -7.29 -26.47
C LYS A 219 21.40 -7.19 -24.93
N VAL A 220 20.22 -7.05 -24.34
CA VAL A 220 20.07 -6.99 -22.88
C VAL A 220 20.64 -8.25 -22.20
N ILE A 221 20.33 -9.43 -22.73
CA ILE A 221 20.80 -10.70 -22.19
C ILE A 221 22.30 -10.91 -22.40
N ASP A 222 22.85 -10.50 -23.56
CA ASP A 222 24.29 -10.60 -23.81
C ASP A 222 25.10 -9.74 -22.84
N ASP A 223 24.66 -8.52 -22.55
CA ASP A 223 25.25 -7.65 -21.53
C ASP A 223 25.25 -8.30 -20.14
N LEU A 224 24.08 -8.84 -19.71
CA LEU A 224 23.95 -9.52 -18.43
C LEU A 224 24.78 -10.81 -18.38
N LYS A 225 24.80 -11.56 -19.46
CA LYS A 225 25.60 -12.77 -19.58
C LYS A 225 27.10 -12.50 -19.42
N ALA A 226 27.60 -11.44 -20.04
CA ALA A 226 28.99 -11.00 -19.87
C ALA A 226 29.30 -10.68 -18.40
N MET A 227 28.41 -9.99 -17.72
CA MET A 227 28.54 -9.64 -16.29
C MET A 227 28.58 -10.89 -15.38
N TYR A 228 27.67 -11.84 -15.58
CA TYR A 228 27.53 -13.01 -14.69
C TYR A 228 28.46 -14.19 -15.08
N MET A 229 29.08 -14.18 -16.26
CA MET A 229 29.95 -15.27 -16.73
C MET A 229 31.13 -15.56 -15.79
N VAL A 230 31.73 -14.52 -15.21
CA VAL A 230 32.84 -14.66 -14.25
C VAL A 230 32.36 -15.38 -12.98
N ILE A 231 31.23 -14.99 -12.45
CA ILE A 231 30.63 -15.60 -11.25
C ILE A 231 30.22 -17.05 -11.54
N SER A 232 29.59 -17.28 -12.69
CA SER A 232 29.21 -18.63 -13.18
C SER A 232 30.39 -19.57 -13.19
N LYS A 233 31.49 -19.18 -13.81
CA LYS A 233 32.72 -19.99 -13.91
C LYS A 233 33.37 -20.24 -12.55
N SER A 234 33.52 -19.18 -11.73
CA SER A 234 34.14 -19.27 -10.40
C SER A 234 33.40 -20.21 -9.47
N ASN A 235 32.07 -20.18 -9.50
CA ASN A 235 31.20 -20.96 -8.61
C ASN A 235 30.71 -22.27 -9.25
N LYS A 236 31.15 -22.58 -10.46
CA LYS A 236 30.73 -23.78 -11.23
C LYS A 236 29.20 -23.89 -11.38
N ILE A 237 28.55 -22.77 -11.69
CA ILE A 237 27.11 -22.69 -11.93
C ILE A 237 26.85 -22.67 -13.43
N ALA A 238 26.09 -23.63 -13.95
CA ALA A 238 25.70 -23.65 -15.36
C ALA A 238 24.74 -22.47 -15.63
N PHE A 239 25.11 -21.58 -16.55
CA PHE A 239 24.28 -20.42 -16.90
C PHE A 239 23.85 -20.54 -18.36
N THR A 240 22.54 -20.69 -18.58
CA THR A 240 21.93 -20.83 -19.90
C THR A 240 20.92 -19.70 -20.15
N THR A 241 20.87 -19.21 -21.39
CA THR A 241 19.96 -18.15 -21.79
C THR A 241 19.35 -18.48 -23.14
N THR A 242 18.03 -18.25 -23.28
CA THR A 242 17.29 -18.38 -24.54
C THR A 242 16.41 -17.15 -24.73
N VAL A 243 16.39 -16.61 -25.94
CA VAL A 243 15.55 -15.47 -26.31
C VAL A 243 14.81 -15.81 -27.60
N ASP A 244 13.49 -15.82 -27.54
CA ASP A 244 12.60 -15.92 -28.69
C ASP A 244 11.85 -14.60 -28.84
N GLN A 245 12.41 -13.74 -29.71
CA GLN A 245 11.86 -12.41 -29.99
C GLN A 245 11.53 -12.30 -31.47
N GLY A 246 10.33 -12.77 -31.83
CA GLY A 246 9.82 -12.68 -33.20
C GLY A 246 9.22 -11.35 -33.57
N GLU A 247 8.92 -10.49 -32.58
CA GLU A 247 8.22 -9.21 -32.78
C GLU A 247 8.90 -8.08 -32.00
N VAL A 248 8.63 -6.83 -32.41
CA VAL A 248 9.11 -5.64 -31.69
C VAL A 248 8.38 -5.52 -30.36
N PHE A 249 9.13 -5.43 -29.28
CA PHE A 249 8.60 -5.16 -27.94
C PHE A 249 8.99 -3.76 -27.50
N ARG A 250 8.00 -2.97 -27.06
CA ARG A 250 8.21 -1.60 -26.61
C ARG A 250 8.01 -1.47 -25.11
N SER A 251 9.03 -1.01 -24.41
CA SER A 251 9.02 -0.83 -22.97
C SER A 251 10.11 0.17 -22.54
N ASP A 252 10.27 0.35 -21.23
CA ASP A 252 11.41 1.06 -20.67
C ASP A 252 12.52 0.06 -20.31
N GLU A 253 13.70 0.26 -20.93
CA GLU A 253 14.85 -0.66 -20.75
C GLU A 253 15.41 -0.60 -19.33
N VAL A 254 15.34 0.57 -18.64
CA VAL A 254 15.94 0.74 -17.31
C VAL A 254 15.25 -0.13 -16.26
N PRO A 255 13.91 -0.08 -16.07
CA PRO A 255 13.21 -1.00 -15.18
C PRO A 255 13.36 -2.47 -15.59
N LEU A 256 13.39 -2.80 -16.88
CA LEU A 256 13.59 -4.17 -17.35
C LEU A 256 14.97 -4.72 -16.94
N ARG A 257 16.04 -3.95 -17.15
CA ARG A 257 17.39 -4.33 -16.71
C ARG A 257 17.47 -4.49 -15.19
N LEU A 258 16.81 -3.62 -14.44
CA LEU A 258 16.74 -3.72 -12.99
C LEU A 258 16.06 -5.02 -12.55
N ILE A 259 14.92 -5.40 -13.17
CA ILE A 259 14.22 -6.66 -12.88
C ILE A 259 15.15 -7.84 -13.13
N LEU A 260 15.72 -7.94 -14.32
CA LEU A 260 16.58 -9.04 -14.70
C LEU A 260 17.82 -9.13 -13.82
N ASN A 261 18.48 -8.01 -13.54
CA ASN A 261 19.67 -7.99 -12.69
C ASN A 261 19.39 -8.44 -11.25
N ASN A 262 18.27 -7.99 -10.65
CA ASN A 262 17.89 -8.41 -9.30
C ASN A 262 17.55 -9.91 -9.24
N LEU A 263 16.80 -10.42 -10.22
CA LEU A 263 16.44 -11.84 -10.27
C LEU A 263 17.69 -12.71 -10.48
N LEU A 264 18.57 -12.34 -11.41
CA LEU A 264 19.84 -13.05 -11.65
C LEU A 264 20.77 -12.99 -10.43
N SER A 265 20.93 -11.81 -9.83
CA SER A 265 21.73 -11.66 -8.61
C SER A 265 21.24 -12.60 -7.51
N ASN A 266 19.94 -12.71 -7.30
CA ASN A 266 19.37 -13.65 -6.33
C ASN A 266 19.61 -15.10 -6.75
N ALA A 267 19.37 -15.47 -7.99
CA ALA A 267 19.58 -16.82 -8.51
C ALA A 267 21.03 -17.30 -8.34
N PHE A 268 22.02 -16.44 -8.59
CA PHE A 268 23.43 -16.77 -8.38
C PHE A 268 23.84 -16.80 -6.91
N LYS A 269 23.25 -15.93 -6.08
CA LYS A 269 23.59 -15.77 -4.66
C LYS A 269 23.06 -16.91 -3.79
N TYR A 270 21.82 -17.35 -4.03
CA TYR A 270 21.13 -18.32 -3.19
C TYR A 270 21.25 -19.77 -3.69
N GLN A 271 22.31 -20.08 -4.46
CA GLN A 271 22.62 -21.43 -4.85
C GLN A 271 22.90 -22.33 -3.64
N ASP A 272 22.42 -23.58 -3.68
CA ASP A 272 22.77 -24.57 -2.68
C ASP A 272 24.27 -24.88 -2.76
N LYS A 273 25.01 -24.60 -1.70
CA LYS A 273 26.47 -24.81 -1.62
C LYS A 273 26.84 -26.28 -1.67
N GLN A 274 25.94 -27.18 -1.26
CA GLN A 274 26.16 -28.61 -1.21
C GLN A 274 25.75 -29.33 -2.51
N SER A 275 24.95 -28.69 -3.36
CA SER A 275 24.51 -29.27 -4.63
C SER A 275 25.67 -29.38 -5.64
N ALA A 276 25.79 -30.54 -6.25
CA ALA A 276 26.73 -30.76 -7.36
C ALA A 276 26.23 -30.16 -8.70
N ASN A 277 24.93 -30.00 -8.85
CA ASN A 277 24.25 -29.52 -10.07
C ASN A 277 23.67 -28.14 -9.87
N LYS A 278 24.50 -27.10 -9.97
CA LYS A 278 24.09 -25.69 -9.86
C LYS A 278 23.76 -25.13 -11.23
N SER A 279 22.59 -24.57 -11.38
CA SER A 279 22.18 -23.95 -12.64
C SER A 279 21.34 -22.69 -12.44
N VAL A 280 21.46 -21.76 -13.40
CA VAL A 280 20.60 -20.63 -13.59
C VAL A 280 20.20 -20.59 -15.05
N GLU A 281 18.93 -20.55 -15.32
CA GLU A 281 18.35 -20.51 -16.66
C GLU A 281 17.47 -19.26 -16.82
N VAL A 282 17.64 -18.55 -17.94
CA VAL A 282 16.79 -17.43 -18.31
C VAL A 282 16.17 -17.72 -19.67
N SER A 283 14.85 -17.67 -19.75
CA SER A 283 14.16 -17.71 -21.04
C SER A 283 13.24 -16.50 -21.19
N ILE A 284 13.25 -15.92 -22.38
CA ILE A 284 12.42 -14.76 -22.74
C ILE A 284 11.66 -15.09 -24.00
N GLU A 285 10.34 -14.94 -23.96
CA GLU A 285 9.45 -15.15 -25.08
C GLU A 285 8.64 -13.88 -25.33
N VAL A 286 8.64 -13.38 -26.56
CA VAL A 286 7.94 -12.15 -26.95
C VAL A 286 6.82 -12.47 -27.93
N HIS A 287 5.56 -12.24 -27.51
CA HIS A 287 4.37 -12.47 -28.32
C HIS A 287 3.38 -11.30 -28.19
N LYS A 288 2.93 -10.74 -29.31
CA LYS A 288 1.83 -9.74 -29.36
C LYS A 288 1.97 -8.60 -28.34
N SER A 289 3.09 -7.91 -28.28
CA SER A 289 3.36 -6.84 -27.33
C SER A 289 3.49 -7.25 -25.83
N GLN A 290 3.58 -8.54 -25.56
CA GLN A 290 3.85 -9.07 -24.23
C GLN A 290 5.19 -9.80 -24.23
N ALA A 291 6.02 -9.59 -23.20
CA ALA A 291 7.23 -10.36 -22.95
C ALA A 291 7.02 -11.21 -21.70
N ILE A 292 7.26 -12.51 -21.83
CA ILE A 292 7.25 -13.46 -20.73
C ILE A 292 8.70 -13.81 -20.41
N ILE A 293 9.12 -13.58 -19.18
CA ILE A 293 10.49 -13.77 -18.71
C ILE A 293 10.49 -14.82 -17.61
N TYR A 294 11.20 -15.90 -17.80
CA TYR A 294 11.42 -16.92 -16.78
C TYR A 294 12.86 -16.86 -16.29
N VAL A 295 13.04 -16.85 -14.98
CA VAL A 295 14.33 -17.01 -14.32
C VAL A 295 14.21 -18.21 -13.38
N LYS A 296 14.93 -19.28 -13.67
CA LYS A 296 14.90 -20.53 -12.91
C LYS A 296 16.29 -20.81 -12.33
N ASP A 297 16.33 -21.20 -11.08
CA ASP A 297 17.55 -21.59 -10.40
C ASP A 297 17.37 -22.92 -9.65
N THR A 298 18.50 -23.55 -9.30
CA THR A 298 18.57 -24.77 -8.47
C THR A 298 19.09 -24.44 -7.07
N GLY A 299 18.68 -23.29 -6.54
CA GLY A 299 19.10 -22.80 -5.23
C GLY A 299 18.41 -23.50 -4.06
N ILE A 300 18.60 -22.94 -2.87
CA ILE A 300 18.04 -23.48 -1.60
C ILE A 300 16.51 -23.44 -1.54
N GLY A 301 15.85 -22.73 -2.45
CA GLY A 301 14.41 -22.53 -2.46
C GLY A 301 13.90 -21.57 -1.39
N ILE A 302 12.58 -21.35 -1.40
CA ILE A 302 11.86 -20.43 -0.49
C ILE A 302 10.77 -21.22 0.22
N LEU A 303 10.72 -21.09 1.53
CA LEU A 303 9.66 -21.72 2.33
C LEU A 303 8.29 -21.12 1.94
N GLY A 304 7.29 -21.99 1.75
CA GLY A 304 5.96 -21.58 1.26
C GLY A 304 5.30 -20.45 2.07
N SER A 305 5.52 -20.43 3.41
CA SER A 305 5.03 -19.36 4.28
C SER A 305 5.60 -17.97 3.98
N HIS A 306 6.78 -17.90 3.35
CA HIS A 306 7.46 -16.64 3.03
C HIS A 306 7.12 -16.09 1.65
N ILE A 307 6.57 -16.90 0.74
CA ILE A 307 6.31 -16.50 -0.66
C ILE A 307 5.42 -15.25 -0.75
N GLY A 308 4.46 -15.09 0.16
CA GLY A 308 3.60 -13.89 0.21
C GLY A 308 4.32 -12.60 0.60
N GLU A 309 5.43 -12.71 1.34
CA GLU A 309 6.13 -11.59 1.97
C GLU A 309 7.46 -11.24 1.29
N ILE A 310 8.00 -12.10 0.40
CA ILE A 310 9.33 -11.88 -0.23
C ILE A 310 9.42 -10.58 -1.04
N PHE A 311 8.29 -10.02 -1.43
CA PHE A 311 8.20 -8.76 -2.17
C PHE A 311 7.97 -7.55 -1.25
N ASP A 312 7.86 -7.74 0.05
CA ASP A 312 7.70 -6.64 0.99
C ASP A 312 9.03 -5.91 1.20
N LEU A 313 8.94 -4.61 1.40
CA LEU A 313 10.10 -3.77 1.61
C LEU A 313 10.85 -4.20 2.88
N PHE A 314 12.18 -4.40 2.77
CA PHE A 314 13.08 -4.89 3.84
C PHE A 314 12.87 -6.34 4.27
N TYR A 315 12.00 -7.09 3.61
CA TYR A 315 11.81 -8.49 3.96
C TYR A 315 13.04 -9.33 3.59
N ARG A 316 13.43 -10.23 4.48
CA ARG A 316 14.57 -11.14 4.32
C ARG A 316 14.20 -12.50 4.91
N ALA A 317 14.04 -13.51 4.06
CA ALA A 317 13.77 -14.88 4.50
C ALA A 317 14.97 -15.53 5.22
N ASN A 318 16.19 -15.09 4.91
CA ASN A 318 17.42 -15.55 5.54
C ASN A 318 18.28 -14.37 5.98
N PHE A 319 18.47 -14.22 7.31
CA PHE A 319 19.27 -13.14 7.90
C PHE A 319 20.79 -13.39 7.84
N GLN A 320 21.23 -14.64 7.57
CA GLN A 320 22.64 -14.99 7.49
C GLN A 320 23.30 -14.57 6.18
N GLU A 321 22.54 -14.49 5.09
CA GLU A 321 23.06 -14.06 3.79
C GLU A 321 22.92 -12.53 3.65
N ALA A 322 23.99 -11.88 3.13
CA ALA A 322 24.01 -10.43 2.94
C ALA A 322 22.99 -10.00 1.88
N GLY A 323 22.02 -9.15 2.23
CA GLY A 323 21.04 -8.59 1.30
C GLY A 323 20.39 -7.36 1.89
N SER A 324 20.00 -6.41 1.03
CA SER A 324 19.39 -5.14 1.45
C SER A 324 17.88 -5.23 1.75
N GLY A 325 17.21 -6.33 1.30
CA GLY A 325 15.75 -6.41 1.33
C GLY A 325 15.04 -5.52 0.32
N PHE A 326 15.79 -4.81 -0.56
CA PHE A 326 15.22 -3.99 -1.64
C PHE A 326 15.01 -4.77 -2.94
N GLY A 327 15.81 -5.80 -3.21
CA GLY A 327 15.89 -6.41 -4.53
C GLY A 327 14.55 -6.87 -5.10
N LEU A 328 13.82 -7.74 -4.39
CA LEU A 328 12.52 -8.24 -4.85
C LEU A 328 11.41 -7.20 -4.73
N TYR A 329 11.47 -6.29 -3.77
CA TYR A 329 10.57 -5.13 -3.71
C TYR A 329 10.74 -4.25 -4.96
N ASN A 330 11.98 -3.94 -5.35
CA ASN A 330 12.28 -3.17 -6.56
C ASN A 330 11.79 -3.91 -7.82
N VAL A 331 11.93 -5.24 -7.88
CA VAL A 331 11.37 -6.06 -8.96
C VAL A 331 9.87 -5.89 -9.05
N LYS A 332 9.13 -6.08 -7.96
CA LYS A 332 7.66 -5.92 -7.93
C LYS A 332 7.25 -4.50 -8.33
N SER A 333 7.92 -3.48 -7.79
CA SER A 333 7.66 -2.07 -8.11
C SER A 333 7.91 -1.75 -9.58
N ALA A 334 9.01 -2.26 -10.17
CA ALA A 334 9.32 -2.07 -11.58
C ALA A 334 8.30 -2.78 -12.49
N ILE A 335 7.91 -4.01 -12.15
CA ILE A 335 6.91 -4.79 -12.89
C ILE A 335 5.55 -4.07 -12.87
N LEU A 336 5.09 -3.59 -11.71
CA LEU A 336 3.85 -2.83 -11.59
C LEU A 336 3.90 -1.54 -12.41
N LYS A 337 5.04 -0.83 -12.40
CA LYS A 337 5.24 0.37 -13.21
C LYS A 337 5.17 0.10 -14.71
N LEU A 338 5.62 -1.09 -15.15
CA LEU A 338 5.53 -1.55 -16.53
C LEU A 338 4.16 -2.19 -16.86
N ASN A 339 3.18 -2.14 -15.96
CA ASN A 339 1.88 -2.82 -16.06
C ASN A 339 2.00 -4.35 -16.25
N GLY A 340 3.01 -4.96 -15.67
CA GLY A 340 3.25 -6.40 -15.69
C GLY A 340 2.73 -7.13 -14.46
N HIS A 341 2.93 -8.45 -14.48
CA HIS A 341 2.62 -9.36 -13.37
C HIS A 341 3.82 -10.24 -13.06
N ILE A 342 3.96 -10.71 -11.82
CA ILE A 342 5.01 -11.62 -11.38
C ILE A 342 4.41 -12.77 -10.58
N GLU A 343 4.89 -13.98 -10.87
CA GLU A 343 4.57 -15.20 -10.13
C GLU A 343 5.86 -15.86 -9.66
N VAL A 344 5.82 -16.51 -8.51
CA VAL A 344 6.94 -17.23 -7.93
C VAL A 344 6.49 -18.64 -7.55
N ASN A 345 7.21 -19.63 -8.07
CA ASN A 345 7.08 -21.01 -7.68
C ASN A 345 8.41 -21.48 -7.09
N SER A 346 8.40 -21.99 -5.86
CA SER A 346 9.61 -22.43 -5.19
C SER A 346 9.35 -23.64 -4.30
N VAL A 347 10.32 -24.53 -4.23
CA VAL A 347 10.34 -25.69 -3.33
C VAL A 347 11.60 -25.57 -2.49
N LEU A 348 11.45 -25.66 -1.16
CA LEU A 348 12.59 -25.66 -0.25
C LEU A 348 13.32 -27.02 -0.36
N HIS A 349 14.64 -26.98 -0.52
CA HIS A 349 15.51 -28.14 -0.59
C HIS A 349 16.27 -28.37 0.71
#